data_b01bdc35005548fdea9d13fcb5167954
#
_entry.id   b01bdc35005548fdea9d13fcb5167954
#
_cell.length_a   1.000
_cell.length_b   1.000
_cell.length_c   1.000
_cell.angle_alpha   90.00
_cell.angle_beta   90.00
_cell.angle_gamma   90.00
#
_symmetry.space_group_name_H-M   'P 1'
#
loop_
_entity.id
_entity.type
_entity.pdbx_description
1 polymer ?
#
loop_
_entity_poly.entity_id
_entity_poly.type
_entity_poly.pdbx_seq_one_letter_code
_entity_poly.pdbx_strand_id
1 'polypeptide(L)'
;MNIVRTAQELETLDESIAQFKSDKKAGAELIRRAKIQGFSDFQIARAIWKDKMEDCHMQWVREYRKSLGIVPVVKQIDTLAAEYPAQTNYLYLTYSGIANDVKYLGDKKSIVVLGSGAYRIGSSVEFDWCGVQALNTIRKEGYRSVMINYNPETVSTDYDMCDRLYFDELTFERVMDILELENPHGVILSTGGQIPNNLATRLDEQHVNILGTTAKSIDNAEDRHKFSSMLDSLGIDQPRWRELTSLSD
;
A
#
# COMPACT_ATOMS: atom_id res chain seq x y z
N MET A 1 12.48 -1.07 24.40
CA MET A 1 11.17 -0.37 24.27
C MET A 1 10.07 -1.44 24.29
N ASN A 2 9.00 -1.27 25.08
CA ASN A 2 8.02 -2.34 25.30
C ASN A 2 6.80 -2.14 24.38
N ILE A 3 6.66 -2.98 23.32
CA ILE A 3 5.55 -2.94 22.35
C ILE A 3 4.19 -3.11 23.06
N VAL A 4 4.10 -4.01 24.04
CA VAL A 4 2.87 -4.23 24.82
C VAL A 4 2.43 -2.96 25.54
N ARG A 5 3.37 -2.23 26.13
CA ARG A 5 3.06 -0.96 26.79
C ARG A 5 2.55 0.09 25.80
N THR A 6 3.14 0.17 24.62
CA THR A 6 2.66 1.10 23.57
C THR A 6 1.26 0.74 23.10
N ALA A 7 0.95 -0.56 22.92
CA ALA A 7 -0.39 -1.02 22.59
C ALA A 7 -1.41 -0.62 23.67
N GLN A 8 -1.08 -0.86 24.95
CA GLN A 8 -1.93 -0.46 26.08
C GLN A 8 -2.15 1.05 26.14
N GLU A 9 -1.11 1.85 25.94
CA GLU A 9 -1.22 3.30 25.89
C GLU A 9 -2.10 3.78 24.70
N LEU A 10 -2.03 3.13 23.54
CA LEU A 10 -2.93 3.41 22.42
C LEU A 10 -4.39 3.09 22.75
N GLU A 11 -4.65 1.98 23.45
CA GLU A 11 -5.99 1.59 23.86
C GLU A 11 -6.62 2.53 24.91
N THR A 12 -5.80 3.26 25.68
CA THR A 12 -6.28 4.26 26.65
C THR A 12 -6.69 5.58 25.99
N LEU A 13 -6.41 5.76 24.69
CA LEU A 13 -6.74 6.99 23.96
C LEU A 13 -8.22 7.14 23.58
N ASP A 14 -9.06 6.18 23.91
CA ASP A 14 -10.46 6.05 23.46
C ASP A 14 -11.34 7.29 23.69
N GLU A 15 -11.14 8.02 24.80
CA GLU A 15 -11.92 9.22 25.12
C GLU A 15 -11.18 10.53 24.82
N SER A 16 -9.90 10.46 24.49
CA SER A 16 -9.01 11.61 24.44
C SER A 16 -8.60 12.04 23.03
N ILE A 17 -9.28 11.59 21.97
CA ILE A 17 -9.10 12.17 20.61
C ILE A 17 -9.28 13.69 20.68
N ALA A 18 -10.15 14.19 21.56
CA ALA A 18 -10.24 15.61 21.90
C ALA A 18 -8.97 16.15 22.57
N GLN A 19 -8.24 15.33 23.36
CA GLN A 19 -6.95 15.71 23.96
C GLN A 19 -5.80 15.73 22.94
N PHE A 20 -5.83 14.93 21.88
CA PHE A 20 -4.87 15.07 20.77
C PHE A 20 -4.97 16.44 20.11
N LYS A 21 -6.17 17.04 20.06
CA LYS A 21 -6.35 18.42 19.61
C LYS A 21 -5.82 19.45 20.62
N SER A 22 -5.81 19.12 21.91
CA SER A 22 -5.36 20.02 23.00
C SER A 22 -3.88 19.82 23.37
N ASP A 23 -3.36 18.58 23.37
CA ASP A 23 -1.95 18.29 23.64
C ASP A 23 -1.30 17.54 22.44
N LYS A 24 -1.01 18.32 21.40
CA LYS A 24 -0.35 17.83 20.19
C LYS A 24 1.00 17.15 20.46
N LYS A 25 1.70 17.52 21.53
CA LYS A 25 3.04 17.01 21.81
C LYS A 25 3.01 15.60 22.38
N ALA A 26 2.13 15.31 23.33
CA ALA A 26 1.99 13.97 23.90
C ALA A 26 1.47 12.96 22.85
N GLY A 27 0.48 13.37 22.07
CA GLY A 27 -0.05 12.56 20.98
C GLY A 27 1.00 12.27 19.90
N ALA A 28 1.80 13.28 19.52
CA ALA A 28 2.86 13.12 18.55
C ALA A 28 3.93 12.11 19.01
N GLU A 29 4.32 12.15 20.27
CA GLU A 29 5.33 11.23 20.81
C GLU A 29 4.82 9.78 20.81
N LEU A 30 3.57 9.56 21.21
CA LEU A 30 2.97 8.23 21.20
C LEU A 30 2.83 7.66 19.79
N ILE A 31 2.31 8.45 18.84
CA ILE A 31 2.19 8.02 17.44
C ILE A 31 3.56 7.74 16.83
N ARG A 32 4.55 8.61 17.04
CA ARG A 32 5.92 8.38 16.56
C ARG A 32 6.50 7.08 17.11
N ARG A 33 6.37 6.85 18.41
CA ARG A 33 6.83 5.62 19.05
C ARG A 33 6.13 4.39 18.48
N ALA A 34 4.81 4.44 18.29
CA ALA A 34 4.04 3.36 17.68
C ALA A 34 4.53 3.07 16.25
N LYS A 35 4.73 4.10 15.41
CA LYS A 35 5.24 3.92 14.05
C LYS A 35 6.65 3.32 14.02
N ILE A 36 7.56 3.76 14.89
CA ILE A 36 8.91 3.17 15.03
C ILE A 36 8.84 1.70 15.44
N GLN A 37 7.85 1.32 16.25
CA GLN A 37 7.65 -0.06 16.69
C GLN A 37 6.91 -0.94 15.67
N GLY A 38 6.53 -0.40 14.52
CA GLY A 38 5.91 -1.14 13.43
C GLY A 38 4.38 -1.18 13.45
N PHE A 39 3.71 -0.38 14.30
CA PHE A 39 2.25 -0.28 14.24
C PHE A 39 1.82 0.42 12.96
N SER A 40 0.92 -0.23 12.19
CA SER A 40 0.29 0.39 11.02
C SER A 40 -0.75 1.45 11.43
N ASP A 41 -1.10 2.34 10.50
CA ASP A 41 -2.18 3.32 10.72
C ASP A 41 -3.51 2.60 11.03
N PHE A 42 -3.73 1.41 10.42
CA PHE A 42 -4.85 0.54 10.73
C PHE A 42 -4.85 0.05 12.18
N GLN A 43 -3.70 -0.46 12.67
CA GLN A 43 -3.58 -0.96 14.04
C GLN A 43 -3.75 0.15 15.06
N ILE A 44 -3.24 1.34 14.78
CA ILE A 44 -3.43 2.53 15.62
C ILE A 44 -4.91 2.93 15.63
N ALA A 45 -5.56 3.01 14.48
CA ALA A 45 -6.97 3.31 14.39
C ALA A 45 -7.82 2.27 15.15
N ARG A 46 -7.54 0.99 14.96
CA ARG A 46 -8.25 -0.09 15.67
C ARG A 46 -8.08 -0.03 17.18
N ALA A 47 -6.90 0.31 17.67
CA ALA A 47 -6.66 0.48 19.11
C ALA A 47 -7.48 1.64 19.69
N ILE A 48 -7.63 2.74 18.94
CA ILE A 48 -8.35 3.94 19.38
C ILE A 48 -9.87 3.75 19.31
N TRP A 49 -10.40 3.28 18.16
CA TRP A 49 -11.86 3.20 17.92
C TRP A 49 -12.48 1.84 18.23
N LYS A 50 -11.65 0.78 18.41
CA LYS A 50 -12.09 -0.58 18.76
C LYS A 50 -13.19 -1.09 17.82
N ASP A 51 -14.35 -1.46 18.38
CA ASP A 51 -15.50 -1.97 17.63
C ASP A 51 -16.23 -0.89 16.79
N LYS A 52 -15.89 0.38 16.99
CA LYS A 52 -16.43 1.52 16.22
C LYS A 52 -15.51 1.95 15.08
N MET A 53 -14.50 1.13 14.75
CA MET A 53 -13.56 1.46 13.70
C MET A 53 -14.24 1.37 12.33
N GLU A 54 -14.02 2.42 11.53
CA GLU A 54 -14.43 2.55 10.13
C GLU A 54 -13.20 2.89 9.28
N ASP A 55 -13.29 2.75 7.97
CA ASP A 55 -12.17 3.03 7.04
C ASP A 55 -11.69 4.48 7.12
N CYS A 56 -12.58 5.43 7.35
CA CYS A 56 -12.25 6.84 7.53
C CYS A 56 -11.31 7.09 8.72
N HIS A 57 -11.32 6.26 9.75
CA HIS A 57 -10.45 6.39 10.93
C HIS A 57 -8.99 6.09 10.61
N MET A 58 -8.72 5.16 9.72
CA MET A 58 -7.35 4.90 9.27
C MET A 58 -6.81 6.09 8.46
N GLN A 59 -7.64 6.65 7.57
CA GLN A 59 -7.27 7.85 6.84
C GLN A 59 -7.00 9.03 7.79
N TRP A 60 -7.84 9.19 8.83
CA TRP A 60 -7.63 10.19 9.87
C TRP A 60 -6.27 10.03 10.56
N VAL A 61 -5.89 8.80 10.96
CA VAL A 61 -4.57 8.54 11.60
C VAL A 61 -3.46 8.94 10.65
N ARG A 62 -3.57 8.58 9.37
CA ARG A 62 -2.58 8.93 8.34
C ARG A 62 -2.40 10.44 8.21
N GLU A 63 -3.48 11.18 8.05
CA GLU A 63 -3.46 12.65 7.94
C GLU A 63 -2.92 13.31 9.20
N TYR A 64 -3.35 12.83 10.37
CA TYR A 64 -2.89 13.33 11.65
C TYR A 64 -1.38 13.13 11.83
N ARG A 65 -0.82 11.92 11.60
CA ARG A 65 0.62 11.72 11.70
C ARG A 65 1.41 12.57 10.72
N LYS A 66 0.92 12.74 9.49
CA LYS A 66 1.54 13.61 8.49
C LYS A 66 1.55 15.07 8.94
N SER A 67 0.46 15.56 9.52
CA SER A 67 0.39 16.93 10.08
C SER A 67 1.40 17.18 11.20
N LEU A 68 1.86 16.11 11.86
CA LEU A 68 2.90 16.14 12.90
C LEU A 68 4.32 15.92 12.35
N GLY A 69 4.48 15.80 11.03
CA GLY A 69 5.76 15.49 10.39
C GLY A 69 6.24 14.05 10.68
N ILE A 70 5.32 13.13 11.02
CA ILE A 70 5.62 11.72 11.22
C ILE A 70 5.39 11.01 9.90
N VAL A 71 6.41 10.99 9.07
CA VAL A 71 6.46 10.35 7.75
C VAL A 71 7.62 9.38 7.70
N PRO A 72 7.52 8.26 6.96
CA PRO A 72 8.64 7.36 6.79
C PRO A 72 9.71 7.99 5.91
N VAL A 73 10.91 7.48 6.03
CA VAL A 73 12.01 7.76 5.11
C VAL A 73 12.34 6.50 4.32
N VAL A 74 12.92 6.67 3.14
CA VAL A 74 13.34 5.58 2.27
C VAL A 74 14.81 5.28 2.51
N LYS A 75 15.08 4.01 2.76
CA LYS A 75 16.43 3.49 2.92
C LYS A 75 16.77 2.50 1.81
N GLN A 76 18.01 2.52 1.38
CA GLN A 76 18.56 1.56 0.43
C GLN A 76 19.06 0.33 1.19
N ILE A 77 18.75 -0.86 0.67
CA ILE A 77 19.23 -2.11 1.27
C ILE A 77 20.70 -2.27 0.93
N ASP A 78 21.52 -2.34 1.98
CA ASP A 78 22.94 -2.61 1.86
C ASP A 78 23.18 -4.13 1.73
N THR A 79 23.81 -4.52 0.65
CA THR A 79 24.19 -5.92 0.37
C THR A 79 25.68 -6.18 0.54
N LEU A 80 26.45 -5.17 0.98
CA LEU A 80 27.92 -5.20 1.05
C LEU A 80 28.46 -4.99 2.48
N ALA A 81 27.62 -5.19 3.50
CA ALA A 81 27.97 -5.07 4.91
C ALA A 81 28.67 -3.74 5.28
N ALA A 82 28.25 -2.65 4.62
CA ALA A 82 28.82 -1.30 4.75
C ALA A 82 30.32 -1.17 4.37
N GLU A 83 30.88 -2.16 3.69
CA GLU A 83 32.27 -2.07 3.17
C GLU A 83 32.36 -1.08 2.01
N TYR A 84 31.31 -0.94 1.22
CA TYR A 84 31.17 0.03 0.15
C TYR A 84 29.78 0.66 0.19
N PRO A 85 29.61 1.87 -0.38
CA PRO A 85 28.29 2.48 -0.53
C PRO A 85 27.33 1.56 -1.30
N ALA A 86 26.12 1.35 -0.78
CA ALA A 86 25.10 0.55 -1.46
C ALA A 86 24.75 1.16 -2.82
N GLN A 87 24.73 0.32 -3.85
CA GLN A 87 24.41 0.71 -5.23
C GLN A 87 23.20 -0.06 -5.78
N THR A 88 22.51 -0.83 -4.92
CA THR A 88 21.32 -1.58 -5.30
C THR A 88 20.14 -0.64 -5.54
N ASN A 89 19.18 -1.08 -6.35
CA ASN A 89 17.89 -0.40 -6.51
C ASN A 89 16.86 -0.85 -5.46
N TYR A 90 17.30 -1.61 -4.44
CA TYR A 90 16.47 -2.19 -3.37
C TYR A 90 16.22 -1.16 -2.27
N LEU A 91 14.97 -0.83 -2.06
CA LEU A 91 14.51 0.21 -1.15
C LEU A 91 13.49 -0.35 -0.15
N TYR A 92 13.36 0.30 0.99
CA TYR A 92 12.29 0.06 1.96
C TYR A 92 11.96 1.33 2.74
N LEU A 93 10.75 1.39 3.31
CA LEU A 93 10.35 2.51 4.16
C LEU A 93 10.56 2.19 5.63
N THR A 94 11.04 3.19 6.37
CA THR A 94 11.22 3.08 7.82
C THR A 94 10.93 4.39 8.53
N TYR A 95 10.44 4.32 9.77
CA TYR A 95 10.29 5.46 10.67
C TYR A 95 11.52 5.65 11.58
N SER A 96 12.50 4.75 11.50
CA SER A 96 13.73 4.81 12.31
C SER A 96 14.88 5.59 11.65
N GLY A 97 14.68 6.06 10.42
CA GLY A 97 15.67 6.84 9.68
C GLY A 97 15.53 8.35 9.89
N ILE A 98 16.57 9.09 9.51
CA ILE A 98 16.60 10.57 9.61
C ILE A 98 16.33 11.21 8.25
N ALA A 99 16.81 10.60 7.15
CA ALA A 99 16.71 11.14 5.79
C ALA A 99 16.59 10.00 4.77
N ASN A 100 16.09 10.35 3.58
CA ASN A 100 16.04 9.43 2.45
C ASN A 100 17.45 9.18 1.89
N ASP A 101 17.76 7.94 1.52
CA ASP A 101 19.01 7.58 0.83
C ASP A 101 18.95 7.86 -0.66
N VAL A 102 17.75 8.02 -1.22
CA VAL A 102 17.52 8.28 -2.65
C VAL A 102 16.94 9.68 -2.87
N LYS A 103 17.24 10.24 -4.05
CA LYS A 103 16.68 11.52 -4.49
C LYS A 103 15.49 11.28 -5.40
N TYR A 104 14.43 12.07 -5.20
CA TYR A 104 13.24 12.07 -6.04
C TYR A 104 13.27 13.26 -7.00
N LEU A 105 13.04 13.00 -8.27
CA LEU A 105 13.09 14.05 -9.31
C LEU A 105 11.79 14.83 -9.42
N GLY A 106 10.65 14.23 -9.00
CA GLY A 106 9.33 14.87 -9.05
C GLY A 106 8.83 15.19 -10.47
N ASP A 107 9.43 14.60 -11.50
CA ASP A 107 9.20 14.91 -12.91
C ASP A 107 8.03 14.13 -13.53
N LYS A 108 7.32 13.35 -12.74
CA LYS A 108 6.21 12.45 -13.17
C LYS A 108 6.58 11.50 -14.32
N LYS A 109 7.85 11.15 -14.46
CA LYS A 109 8.35 10.21 -15.48
C LYS A 109 8.57 8.80 -14.95
N SER A 110 7.91 8.43 -13.84
CA SER A 110 7.89 7.08 -13.32
C SER A 110 6.48 6.49 -13.37
N ILE A 111 6.39 5.18 -13.51
CA ILE A 111 5.15 4.41 -13.38
C ILE A 111 5.43 3.32 -12.35
N VAL A 112 4.50 3.18 -11.40
CA VAL A 112 4.57 2.19 -10.34
C VAL A 112 3.76 0.96 -10.73
N VAL A 113 4.33 -0.22 -10.51
CA VAL A 113 3.66 -1.52 -10.67
C VAL A 113 3.55 -2.15 -9.29
N LEU A 114 2.34 -2.57 -8.92
CA LEU A 114 2.13 -3.35 -7.70
C LEU A 114 2.26 -4.84 -8.00
N GLY A 115 3.15 -5.51 -7.29
CA GLY A 115 3.36 -6.94 -7.39
C GLY A 115 2.28 -7.78 -6.70
N SER A 116 2.41 -9.10 -6.78
CA SER A 116 1.45 -10.05 -6.21
C SER A 116 1.66 -10.34 -4.73
N GLY A 117 2.75 -9.86 -4.15
CA GLY A 117 3.13 -10.20 -2.79
C GLY A 117 3.71 -11.61 -2.66
N ALA A 118 3.69 -12.17 -1.45
CA ALA A 118 4.20 -13.51 -1.20
C ALA A 118 3.32 -14.60 -1.82
N TYR A 119 3.94 -15.65 -2.32
CA TYR A 119 3.22 -16.82 -2.83
C TYR A 119 2.43 -17.52 -1.70
N ARG A 120 1.21 -17.90 -2.06
CA ARG A 120 0.29 -18.62 -1.18
C ARG A 120 -0.67 -19.44 -2.03
N ILE A 121 -1.43 -20.33 -1.40
CA ILE A 121 -2.50 -21.07 -2.09
C ILE A 121 -3.45 -20.09 -2.77
N GLY A 122 -3.64 -20.25 -4.07
CA GLY A 122 -4.46 -19.35 -4.91
C GLY A 122 -3.73 -18.12 -5.47
N SER A 123 -2.43 -17.95 -5.19
CA SER A 123 -1.55 -17.00 -5.86
C SER A 123 -0.73 -17.72 -6.92
N SER A 124 -0.68 -17.20 -8.12
CA SER A 124 -0.01 -17.82 -9.25
C SER A 124 1.21 -17.01 -9.69
N VAL A 125 2.23 -17.71 -10.20
CA VAL A 125 3.47 -17.10 -10.71
C VAL A 125 3.25 -16.27 -11.97
N GLU A 126 2.16 -16.49 -12.69
CA GLU A 126 1.78 -15.68 -13.85
C GLU A 126 1.55 -14.20 -13.53
N PHE A 127 1.15 -13.87 -12.31
CA PHE A 127 1.05 -12.46 -11.90
C PHE A 127 2.43 -11.79 -11.85
N ASP A 128 3.46 -12.52 -11.42
CA ASP A 128 4.82 -11.99 -11.47
C ASP A 128 5.30 -11.79 -12.90
N TRP A 129 5.02 -12.75 -13.80
CA TRP A 129 5.28 -12.61 -15.22
C TRP A 129 4.59 -11.38 -15.83
N CYS A 130 3.32 -11.13 -15.50
CA CYS A 130 2.60 -9.95 -15.94
C CYS A 130 3.26 -8.66 -15.41
N GLY A 131 3.69 -8.64 -14.15
CA GLY A 131 4.44 -7.54 -13.55
C GLY A 131 5.75 -7.26 -14.29
N VAL A 132 6.54 -8.30 -14.58
CA VAL A 132 7.79 -8.19 -15.36
C VAL A 132 7.54 -7.62 -16.76
N GLN A 133 6.49 -8.07 -17.45
CA GLN A 133 6.14 -7.54 -18.77
C GLN A 133 5.70 -6.07 -18.71
N ALA A 134 4.96 -5.68 -17.67
CA ALA A 134 4.60 -4.29 -17.43
C ALA A 134 5.84 -3.42 -17.20
N LEU A 135 6.78 -3.83 -16.34
CA LEU A 135 8.04 -3.12 -16.10
C LEU A 135 8.87 -2.95 -17.36
N ASN A 136 9.01 -4.02 -18.14
CA ASN A 136 9.73 -3.98 -19.42
C ASN A 136 9.08 -3.02 -20.43
N THR A 137 7.75 -2.97 -20.47
CA THR A 137 7.01 -2.07 -21.36
C THR A 137 7.20 -0.62 -20.93
N ILE A 138 7.09 -0.34 -19.62
CA ILE A 138 7.30 0.98 -19.03
C ILE A 138 8.67 1.54 -19.44
N ARG A 139 9.72 0.72 -19.34
CA ARG A 139 11.10 1.12 -19.73
C ARG A 139 11.21 1.37 -21.24
N LYS A 140 10.57 0.55 -22.09
CA LYS A 140 10.54 0.74 -23.55
C LYS A 140 9.85 2.04 -23.96
N GLU A 141 8.82 2.44 -23.21
CA GLU A 141 8.10 3.70 -23.43
C GLU A 141 8.83 4.92 -22.85
N GLY A 142 10.01 4.73 -22.28
CA GLY A 142 10.86 5.83 -21.77
C GLY A 142 10.48 6.35 -20.39
N TYR A 143 9.67 5.60 -19.65
CA TYR A 143 9.39 5.90 -18.24
C TYR A 143 10.34 5.12 -17.32
N ARG A 144 10.57 5.67 -16.14
CA ARG A 144 11.22 4.91 -15.05
C ARG A 144 10.23 3.89 -14.47
N SER A 145 10.69 2.67 -14.36
CA SER A 145 9.92 1.57 -13.78
C SER A 145 10.14 1.48 -12.26
N VAL A 146 9.05 1.45 -11.51
CA VAL A 146 9.07 1.28 -10.06
C VAL A 146 8.23 0.09 -9.69
N MET A 147 8.78 -0.85 -8.92
CA MET A 147 8.07 -2.01 -8.41
C MET A 147 7.87 -1.89 -6.91
N ILE A 148 6.68 -2.24 -6.42
CA ILE A 148 6.42 -2.47 -5.00
C ILE A 148 6.04 -3.93 -4.83
N ASN A 149 6.86 -4.70 -4.15
CA ASN A 149 6.59 -6.10 -3.84
C ASN A 149 7.34 -6.51 -2.58
N TYR A 150 6.78 -7.43 -1.78
CA TYR A 150 7.45 -7.96 -0.59
C TYR A 150 7.89 -9.42 -0.71
N ASN A 151 7.75 -10.02 -1.89
CA ASN A 151 8.31 -11.34 -2.17
C ASN A 151 9.76 -11.18 -2.67
N PRO A 152 10.78 -11.62 -1.90
CA PRO A 152 12.17 -11.45 -2.31
C PRO A 152 12.65 -12.52 -3.30
N GLU A 153 11.84 -13.54 -3.55
CA GLU A 153 12.20 -14.77 -4.29
C GLU A 153 11.42 -14.88 -5.60
N THR A 154 11.33 -13.78 -6.37
CA THR A 154 10.60 -13.78 -7.63
C THR A 154 11.26 -12.88 -8.66
N VAL A 155 11.01 -13.11 -9.96
CA VAL A 155 11.70 -12.43 -11.08
C VAL A 155 11.45 -10.91 -11.07
N SER A 156 10.24 -10.46 -10.72
CA SER A 156 9.95 -9.01 -10.65
C SER A 156 10.76 -8.26 -9.59
N THR A 157 11.36 -8.99 -8.65
CA THR A 157 12.21 -8.43 -7.58
C THR A 157 13.70 -8.66 -7.81
N ASP A 158 14.09 -9.12 -9.00
CA ASP A 158 15.50 -9.15 -9.39
C ASP A 158 16.02 -7.73 -9.65
N TYR A 159 17.31 -7.50 -9.36
CA TYR A 159 17.94 -6.17 -9.36
C TYR A 159 17.91 -5.44 -10.71
N ASP A 160 17.80 -6.16 -11.81
CA ASP A 160 17.83 -5.63 -13.17
C ASP A 160 16.44 -5.45 -13.81
N MET A 161 15.37 -5.86 -13.12
CA MET A 161 14.00 -5.84 -13.64
C MET A 161 13.36 -4.45 -13.62
N CYS A 162 13.75 -3.57 -12.72
CA CYS A 162 13.20 -2.22 -12.63
C CYS A 162 14.24 -1.20 -12.16
N ASP A 163 13.93 0.08 -12.33
CA ASP A 163 14.82 1.17 -11.90
C ASP A 163 14.81 1.37 -10.38
N ARG A 164 13.68 1.08 -9.72
CA ARG A 164 13.52 1.12 -8.27
C ARG A 164 12.61 -0.02 -7.81
N LEU A 165 13.03 -0.69 -6.77
CA LEU A 165 12.29 -1.79 -6.16
C LEU A 165 12.09 -1.51 -4.67
N TYR A 166 10.83 -1.37 -4.26
CA TYR A 166 10.45 -1.26 -2.86
C TYR A 166 10.09 -2.63 -2.31
N PHE A 167 10.91 -3.15 -1.41
CA PHE A 167 10.58 -4.29 -0.57
C PHE A 167 9.71 -3.79 0.60
N ASP A 168 8.42 -3.69 0.37
CA ASP A 168 7.48 -3.20 1.36
C ASP A 168 6.11 -3.87 1.20
N GLU A 169 5.29 -3.78 2.24
CA GLU A 169 3.96 -4.36 2.23
C GLU A 169 3.05 -3.69 1.19
N LEU A 170 2.22 -4.48 0.53
CA LEU A 170 1.17 -4.01 -0.36
C LEU A 170 -0.09 -3.62 0.42
N THR A 171 0.09 -2.75 1.43
CA THR A 171 -0.99 -2.13 2.18
C THR A 171 -1.27 -0.73 1.66
N PHE A 172 -2.50 -0.24 1.89
CA PHE A 172 -2.87 1.12 1.47
C PHE A 172 -1.91 2.18 2.02
N GLU A 173 -1.53 2.08 3.30
CA GLU A 173 -0.61 3.00 3.96
C GLU A 173 0.74 3.06 3.23
N ARG A 174 1.37 1.89 3.01
CA ARG A 174 2.71 1.80 2.42
C ARG A 174 2.71 2.22 0.96
N VAL A 175 1.73 1.76 0.21
CA VAL A 175 1.58 2.14 -1.20
C VAL A 175 1.40 3.66 -1.32
N MET A 176 0.52 4.28 -0.54
CA MET A 176 0.33 5.73 -0.55
C MET A 176 1.58 6.51 -0.13
N ASP A 177 2.32 6.04 0.88
CA ASP A 177 3.56 6.70 1.30
C ASP A 177 4.63 6.65 0.18
N ILE A 178 4.73 5.54 -0.56
CA ILE A 178 5.62 5.42 -1.71
C ILE A 178 5.15 6.30 -2.89
N LEU A 179 3.85 6.28 -3.22
CA LEU A 179 3.30 7.09 -4.31
C LEU A 179 3.51 8.59 -4.06
N GLU A 180 3.37 9.05 -2.84
CA GLU A 180 3.64 10.45 -2.47
C GLU A 180 5.12 10.84 -2.63
N LEU A 181 6.04 9.92 -2.32
CA LEU A 181 7.48 10.14 -2.49
C LEU A 181 7.90 10.10 -3.96
N GLU A 182 7.44 9.11 -4.72
CA GLU A 182 7.78 8.93 -6.14
C GLU A 182 7.08 9.95 -7.04
N ASN A 183 5.89 10.45 -6.65
CA ASN A 183 5.03 11.32 -7.47
C ASN A 183 4.94 10.81 -8.93
N PRO A 184 4.47 9.56 -9.15
CA PRO A 184 4.55 8.91 -10.43
C PRO A 184 3.52 9.50 -11.43
N HIS A 185 3.68 9.17 -12.72
CA HIS A 185 2.66 9.41 -13.72
C HIS A 185 1.38 8.63 -13.42
N GLY A 186 1.52 7.41 -12.91
CA GLY A 186 0.40 6.56 -12.51
C GLY A 186 0.86 5.24 -11.93
N VAL A 187 -0.13 4.40 -11.56
CA VAL A 187 0.07 3.09 -10.96
C VAL A 187 -0.67 2.00 -11.74
N ILE A 188 -0.03 0.85 -11.96
CA ILE A 188 -0.63 -0.36 -12.54
C ILE A 188 -0.90 -1.34 -11.41
N LEU A 189 -2.16 -1.75 -11.25
CA LEU A 189 -2.65 -2.65 -10.21
C LEU A 189 -2.94 -4.05 -10.75
N SER A 190 -3.60 -4.13 -11.90
CA SER A 190 -4.22 -5.34 -12.43
C SER A 190 -3.25 -6.50 -12.74
N THR A 191 -1.95 -6.22 -12.78
CA THR A 191 -0.92 -7.25 -13.00
C THR A 191 -0.54 -8.01 -11.73
N GLY A 192 -0.93 -7.53 -10.54
CA GLY A 192 -0.55 -8.12 -9.26
C GLY A 192 -1.59 -9.07 -8.64
N GLY A 193 -2.75 -9.25 -9.28
CA GLY A 193 -3.83 -10.09 -8.79
C GLY A 193 -4.61 -9.47 -7.63
N GLN A 194 -5.11 -10.31 -6.72
CA GLN A 194 -6.10 -9.92 -5.70
C GLN A 194 -5.59 -8.84 -4.72
N ILE A 195 -4.33 -8.89 -4.32
CA ILE A 195 -3.80 -7.97 -3.29
C ILE A 195 -3.83 -6.52 -3.79
N PRO A 196 -3.24 -6.18 -4.95
CA PRO A 196 -3.36 -4.82 -5.46
C PRO A 196 -4.78 -4.44 -5.90
N ASN A 197 -5.58 -5.39 -6.43
CA ASN A 197 -6.96 -5.11 -6.82
C ASN A 197 -7.81 -4.64 -5.64
N ASN A 198 -7.62 -5.21 -4.45
CA ASN A 198 -8.30 -4.79 -3.22
C ASN A 198 -7.96 -3.34 -2.79
N LEU A 199 -6.90 -2.75 -3.34
CA LEU A 199 -6.52 -1.36 -3.07
C LEU A 199 -7.15 -0.38 -4.06
N ALA A 200 -7.71 -0.86 -5.17
CA ALA A 200 -8.10 -0.03 -6.31
C ALA A 200 -9.07 1.09 -5.93
N THR A 201 -10.19 0.77 -5.29
CA THR A 201 -11.21 1.76 -4.89
C THR A 201 -10.63 2.82 -3.94
N ARG A 202 -9.84 2.38 -2.95
CA ARG A 202 -9.25 3.29 -1.96
C ARG A 202 -8.18 4.21 -2.55
N LEU A 203 -7.42 3.73 -3.53
CA LEU A 203 -6.44 4.54 -4.25
C LEU A 203 -7.13 5.55 -5.17
N ASP A 204 -8.23 5.16 -5.82
CA ASP A 204 -9.06 6.03 -6.66
C ASP A 204 -9.70 7.17 -5.83
N GLU A 205 -10.21 6.88 -4.64
CA GLU A 205 -10.71 7.86 -3.68
C GLU A 205 -9.66 8.91 -3.27
N GLN A 206 -8.38 8.54 -3.32
CA GLN A 206 -7.25 9.45 -3.08
C GLN A 206 -6.73 10.11 -4.38
N HIS A 207 -7.49 10.02 -5.47
CA HIS A 207 -7.15 10.59 -6.77
C HIS A 207 -5.81 10.10 -7.36
N VAL A 208 -5.42 8.87 -7.02
CA VAL A 208 -4.27 8.21 -7.64
C VAL A 208 -4.61 7.88 -9.10
N ASN A 209 -3.73 8.24 -10.02
CA ASN A 209 -3.91 7.93 -11.43
C ASN A 209 -3.67 6.42 -11.69
N ILE A 210 -4.74 5.64 -11.75
CA ILE A 210 -4.70 4.20 -12.04
C ILE A 210 -4.64 3.99 -13.55
N LEU A 211 -3.60 3.30 -14.02
CA LEU A 211 -3.37 3.00 -15.42
C LEU A 211 -3.91 1.61 -15.77
N GLY A 212 -4.49 1.49 -16.95
CA GLY A 212 -5.10 0.25 -17.42
C GLY A 212 -6.56 0.12 -16.99
N THR A 213 -6.91 -0.94 -16.28
CA THR A 213 -8.27 -1.18 -15.81
C THR A 213 -8.64 -0.20 -14.70
N THR A 214 -9.76 0.51 -14.86
CA THR A 214 -10.22 1.50 -13.87
C THR A 214 -10.63 0.83 -12.55
N ALA A 215 -10.53 1.56 -11.43
CA ALA A 215 -10.95 1.05 -10.12
C ALA A 215 -12.40 0.53 -10.13
N LYS A 216 -13.31 1.27 -10.78
CA LYS A 216 -14.70 0.85 -10.93
C LYS A 216 -14.85 -0.46 -11.71
N SER A 217 -14.05 -0.68 -12.75
CA SER A 217 -14.10 -1.91 -13.54
C SER A 217 -13.50 -3.09 -12.77
N ILE A 218 -12.45 -2.85 -11.98
CA ILE A 218 -11.88 -3.85 -11.07
C ILE A 218 -12.92 -4.25 -10.02
N ASP A 219 -13.54 -3.29 -9.35
CA ASP A 219 -14.56 -3.51 -8.34
C ASP A 219 -15.77 -4.29 -8.91
N ASN A 220 -16.25 -3.91 -10.09
CA ASN A 220 -17.35 -4.62 -10.76
C ASN A 220 -16.99 -6.07 -11.12
N ALA A 221 -15.73 -6.36 -11.44
CA ALA A 221 -15.28 -7.71 -11.79
C ALA A 221 -15.00 -8.59 -10.57
N GLU A 222 -14.55 -8.00 -9.47
CA GLU A 222 -14.19 -8.71 -8.22
C GLU A 222 -15.40 -8.97 -7.32
N ASP A 223 -16.38 -8.06 -7.30
CA ASP A 223 -17.61 -8.22 -6.52
C ASP A 223 -18.58 -9.14 -7.26
N ARG A 224 -18.91 -10.28 -6.65
CA ARG A 224 -19.75 -11.32 -7.27
C ARG A 224 -21.15 -10.83 -7.62
N HIS A 225 -21.75 -9.99 -6.77
CA HIS A 225 -23.08 -9.43 -7.02
C HIS A 225 -23.05 -8.45 -8.19
N LYS A 226 -22.09 -7.51 -8.20
CA LYS A 226 -21.92 -6.53 -9.28
C LYS A 226 -21.60 -7.21 -10.60
N PHE A 227 -20.74 -8.22 -10.59
CA PHE A 227 -20.39 -9.00 -11.77
C PHE A 227 -21.60 -9.74 -12.34
N SER A 228 -22.34 -10.49 -11.52
CA SER A 228 -23.54 -11.22 -11.97
C SER A 228 -24.64 -10.28 -12.46
N SER A 229 -24.86 -9.14 -11.77
CA SER A 229 -25.81 -8.12 -12.24
C SER A 229 -25.40 -7.52 -13.59
N MET A 230 -24.12 -7.34 -13.82
CA MET A 230 -23.59 -6.88 -15.11
C MET A 230 -23.84 -7.90 -16.22
N LEU A 231 -23.59 -9.19 -15.98
CA LEU A 231 -23.89 -10.27 -16.95
C LEU A 231 -25.37 -10.33 -17.30
N ASP A 232 -26.27 -10.23 -16.30
CA ASP A 232 -27.70 -10.18 -16.51
C ASP A 232 -28.11 -8.98 -17.38
N SER A 233 -27.52 -7.81 -17.14
CA SER A 233 -27.79 -6.59 -17.92
C SER A 233 -27.35 -6.70 -19.39
N LEU A 234 -26.33 -7.53 -19.67
CA LEU A 234 -25.80 -7.81 -21.00
C LEU A 234 -26.53 -8.99 -21.70
N GLY A 235 -27.46 -9.64 -21.00
CA GLY A 235 -28.15 -10.82 -21.50
C GLY A 235 -27.25 -12.05 -21.66
N ILE A 236 -26.14 -12.10 -20.91
CA ILE A 236 -25.21 -13.24 -20.89
C ILE A 236 -25.74 -14.29 -19.92
N ASP A 237 -25.95 -15.51 -20.43
CA ASP A 237 -26.47 -16.63 -19.63
C ASP A 237 -25.47 -17.02 -18.52
N GLN A 238 -26.00 -17.24 -17.31
CA GLN A 238 -25.25 -17.65 -16.14
C GLN A 238 -26.12 -18.53 -15.22
N PRO A 239 -25.51 -19.31 -14.29
CA PRO A 239 -26.28 -20.04 -13.29
C PRO A 239 -27.16 -19.09 -12.46
N ARG A 240 -28.30 -19.57 -12.02
CA ARG A 240 -29.16 -18.80 -11.11
C ARG A 240 -28.40 -18.44 -9.85
N TRP A 241 -28.42 -17.17 -9.49
CA TRP A 241 -27.69 -16.62 -8.34
C TRP A 241 -28.61 -15.78 -7.46
N ARG A 242 -28.25 -15.65 -6.20
CA ARG A 242 -28.92 -14.77 -5.25
C ARG A 242 -27.92 -14.30 -4.19
N GLU A 243 -27.92 -13.03 -3.89
CA GLU A 243 -27.20 -12.48 -2.76
C GLU A 243 -28.01 -12.68 -1.47
N LEU A 244 -27.38 -13.20 -0.44
CA LEU A 244 -27.96 -13.37 0.88
C LEU A 244 -27.17 -12.52 1.86
N THR A 245 -27.82 -11.55 2.48
CA THR A 245 -27.20 -10.61 3.41
C THR A 245 -27.52 -10.91 4.88
N SER A 246 -28.52 -11.76 5.12
CA SER A 246 -28.91 -12.20 6.46
C SER A 246 -29.34 -13.67 6.47
N LEU A 247 -29.40 -14.27 7.68
CA LEU A 247 -29.90 -15.63 7.87
C LEU A 247 -31.42 -15.76 7.60
N SER A 248 -32.13 -14.65 7.45
CA SER A 248 -33.57 -14.60 7.16
C SER A 248 -33.88 -14.50 5.67
N ASP A 249 -32.89 -14.30 4.81
CA ASP A 249 -33.03 -14.24 3.36
C ASP A 249 -32.97 -15.62 2.71
#